data_06783f22ab7cc0c79abb8a46aac6ccb9
#
_entry.id   06783f22ab7cc0c79abb8a46aac6ccb9
#
_cell.length_a   1.000
_cell.length_b   1.000
_cell.length_c   1.000
_cell.angle_alpha   90.00
_cell.angle_beta   90.00
_cell.angle_gamma   90.00
#
_symmetry.space_group_name_H-M   'P 1'
#
loop_
_entity.id
_entity.type
_entity.pdbx_description
1 polymer ?
#
loop_
_entity_poly.entity_id
_entity_poly.type
_entity_poly.pdbx_seq_one_letter_code
_entity_poly.pdbx_strand_id
1 'polypeptide(L)'
;TVKTNKRTISADEFFKGLFTTALQDGEIITAVSFPVAAKAGYAKFPHPASRFALTGVFVAKTAGGDVRVTATGASQNGVMRVPGIEAALKANWSAGAIDGVKVPADGLLNDIHGSSGYRANLIKVMAQRAVAAV
;
A
#
# COMPACT_ATOMS: atom_id res chain seq x y z
N THR A 1 -8.55 -3.22 10.93
CA THR A 1 -9.09 -4.47 11.52
C THR A 1 -10.35 -4.87 10.80
N VAL A 2 -10.46 -6.14 10.43
CA VAL A 2 -11.65 -6.72 9.78
C VAL A 2 -12.37 -7.60 10.80
N LYS A 3 -13.65 -7.34 11.04
CA LYS A 3 -14.52 -8.17 11.89
C LYS A 3 -15.42 -8.99 10.99
N THR A 4 -15.48 -10.29 11.25
CA THR A 4 -16.37 -11.22 10.54
C THR A 4 -17.46 -11.73 11.49
N ASN A 5 -18.39 -12.55 10.97
CA ASN A 5 -19.35 -13.27 11.79
C ASN A 5 -18.70 -14.34 12.70
N LYS A 6 -17.42 -14.69 12.46
CA LYS A 6 -16.71 -15.74 13.22
C LYS A 6 -15.57 -15.19 14.09
N ARG A 7 -14.85 -14.13 13.65
CA ARG A 7 -13.62 -13.67 14.31
C ARG A 7 -13.25 -12.23 13.91
N THR A 8 -12.19 -11.72 14.53
CA THR A 8 -11.55 -10.46 14.17
C THR A 8 -10.16 -10.75 13.61
N ILE A 9 -9.81 -10.12 12.49
CA ILE A 9 -8.56 -10.33 11.76
C ILE A 9 -7.86 -8.97 11.62
N SER A 10 -6.56 -8.93 11.92
CA SER A 10 -5.75 -7.73 11.68
C SER A 10 -5.58 -7.47 10.17
N ALA A 11 -5.31 -6.24 9.77
CA ALA A 11 -5.04 -5.91 8.37
C ALA A 11 -3.80 -6.64 7.84
N ASP A 12 -2.78 -6.80 8.67
CA ASP A 12 -1.53 -7.49 8.30
C ASP A 12 -1.75 -9.00 8.04
N GLU A 13 -2.81 -9.59 8.64
CA GLU A 13 -3.18 -11.00 8.48
C GLU A 13 -4.28 -11.24 7.45
N PHE A 14 -4.94 -10.18 6.98
CA PHE A 14 -6.13 -10.31 6.14
C PHE A 14 -5.80 -10.63 4.68
N PHE A 15 -4.80 -9.95 4.09
CA PHE A 15 -4.39 -10.14 2.70
C PHE A 15 -3.37 -11.26 2.59
N LYS A 16 -3.70 -12.34 1.87
CA LYS A 16 -2.87 -13.54 1.75
C LYS A 16 -2.22 -13.72 0.38
N GLY A 17 -2.65 -12.97 -0.62
CA GLY A 17 -2.14 -13.05 -1.96
C GLY A 17 -3.00 -12.29 -2.96
N LEU A 18 -2.68 -12.43 -4.24
CA LEU A 18 -3.48 -11.86 -5.31
C LEU A 18 -4.88 -12.49 -5.32
N PHE A 19 -5.90 -11.65 -5.15
CA PHE A 19 -7.31 -12.07 -5.03
C PHE A 19 -7.59 -13.07 -3.88
N THR A 20 -6.67 -13.17 -2.90
CA THR A 20 -6.78 -14.12 -1.79
C THR A 20 -6.77 -13.39 -0.46
N THR A 21 -7.73 -13.71 0.39
CA THR A 21 -7.84 -13.19 1.75
C THR A 21 -7.84 -14.31 2.78
N ALA A 22 -7.81 -13.97 4.07
CA ALA A 22 -7.90 -14.92 5.17
C ALA A 22 -9.33 -15.43 5.46
N LEU A 23 -10.33 -14.97 4.69
CA LEU A 23 -11.71 -15.43 4.86
C LEU A 23 -11.84 -16.93 4.58
N GLN A 24 -12.67 -17.61 5.36
CA GLN A 24 -13.01 -19.01 5.22
C GLN A 24 -14.42 -19.17 4.67
N ASP A 25 -14.76 -20.37 4.23
CA ASP A 25 -16.11 -20.69 3.74
C ASP A 25 -17.18 -20.34 4.78
N GLY A 26 -18.21 -19.63 4.32
CA GLY A 26 -19.28 -19.11 5.17
C GLY A 26 -18.84 -18.01 6.15
N GLU A 27 -17.68 -17.39 5.93
CA GLU A 27 -17.22 -16.23 6.68
C GLU A 27 -17.59 -14.94 5.95
N ILE A 28 -18.30 -14.04 6.62
CA ILE A 28 -18.80 -12.78 6.07
C ILE A 28 -18.24 -11.62 6.87
N ILE A 29 -17.72 -10.60 6.18
CA ILE A 29 -17.28 -9.36 6.81
C ILE A 29 -18.49 -8.59 7.34
N THR A 30 -18.52 -8.32 8.63
CA THR A 30 -19.59 -7.57 9.30
C THR A 30 -19.21 -6.13 9.62
N ALA A 31 -17.90 -5.86 9.79
CA ALA A 31 -17.39 -4.50 10.03
C ALA A 31 -15.93 -4.39 9.62
N VAL A 32 -15.51 -3.18 9.25
CA VAL A 32 -14.10 -2.82 9.06
C VAL A 32 -13.82 -1.56 9.90
N SER A 33 -12.79 -1.63 10.75
CA SER A 33 -12.38 -0.52 11.60
C SER A 33 -11.04 0.04 11.12
N PHE A 34 -10.99 1.36 10.96
CA PHE A 34 -9.79 2.10 10.61
C PHE A 34 -9.38 3.00 11.76
N PRO A 35 -8.09 3.03 12.17
CA PRO A 35 -7.62 4.06 13.08
C PRO A 35 -7.68 5.42 12.37
N VAL A 36 -8.01 6.47 13.11
CA VAL A 36 -7.97 7.84 12.58
C VAL A 36 -6.50 8.23 12.41
N ALA A 37 -6.11 8.53 11.18
CA ALA A 37 -4.76 8.99 10.88
C ALA A 37 -4.62 10.49 11.16
N ALA A 38 -3.47 10.91 11.70
CA ALA A 38 -3.14 12.33 11.82
C ALA A 38 -2.83 12.95 10.45
N LYS A 39 -2.23 12.15 9.56
CA LYS A 39 -2.01 12.48 8.15
C LYS A 39 -2.26 11.24 7.31
N ALA A 40 -2.91 11.40 6.17
CA ALA A 40 -3.11 10.31 5.21
C ALA A 40 -3.25 10.85 3.80
N GLY A 41 -2.59 10.21 2.84
CA GLY A 41 -2.63 10.58 1.44
C GLY A 41 -2.64 9.37 0.53
N TYR A 42 -3.19 9.55 -0.65
CA TYR A 42 -3.21 8.52 -1.70
C TYR A 42 -2.86 9.13 -3.05
N ALA A 43 -2.00 8.44 -3.79
CA ALA A 43 -1.75 8.74 -5.18
C ALA A 43 -1.69 7.46 -6.00
N LYS A 44 -2.15 7.51 -7.24
CA LYS A 44 -2.06 6.40 -8.18
C LYS A 44 -1.56 6.83 -9.54
N PHE A 45 -0.86 5.92 -10.21
CA PHE A 45 -0.64 5.97 -11.63
C PHE A 45 -1.73 5.12 -12.31
N PRO A 46 -2.70 5.74 -13.00
CA PRO A 46 -3.82 5.01 -13.57
C PRO A 46 -3.39 4.25 -14.82
N HIS A 47 -3.87 3.03 -14.98
CA HIS A 47 -3.76 2.30 -16.24
C HIS A 47 -4.52 3.04 -17.35
N PRO A 48 -3.94 3.27 -18.55
CA PRO A 48 -4.56 4.09 -19.59
C PRO A 48 -5.96 3.64 -20.00
N ALA A 49 -6.18 2.33 -20.13
CA ALA A 49 -7.45 1.78 -20.59
C ALA A 49 -8.48 1.63 -19.45
N SER A 50 -8.12 0.90 -18.39
CA SER A 50 -9.06 0.56 -17.31
C SER A 50 -9.21 1.65 -16.26
N ARG A 51 -8.24 2.57 -16.17
CA ARG A 51 -8.12 3.61 -15.13
C ARG A 51 -7.90 3.05 -13.72
N PHE A 52 -7.80 1.76 -13.54
CA PHE A 52 -7.36 1.15 -12.30
C PHE A 52 -5.91 1.53 -12.00
N ALA A 53 -5.50 1.40 -10.74
CA ALA A 53 -4.12 1.69 -10.38
C ALA A 53 -3.18 0.65 -11.01
N LEU A 54 -2.36 1.06 -11.99
CA LEU A 54 -1.18 0.29 -12.38
C LEU A 54 -0.23 0.17 -11.18
N THR A 55 -0.13 1.26 -10.42
CA THR A 55 0.48 1.33 -9.10
C THR A 55 -0.22 2.41 -8.31
N GLY A 56 -0.78 2.08 -7.16
CA GLY A 56 -1.35 3.03 -6.21
C GLY A 56 -0.63 2.94 -4.87
N VAL A 57 -0.39 4.08 -4.22
CA VAL A 57 0.27 4.12 -2.92
C VAL A 57 -0.57 4.92 -1.94
N PHE A 58 -0.84 4.33 -0.79
CA PHE A 58 -1.44 4.98 0.36
C PHE A 58 -0.40 5.16 1.44
N VAL A 59 -0.31 6.36 1.99
CA VAL A 59 0.56 6.71 3.12
C VAL A 59 -0.28 7.20 4.28
N ALA A 60 0.04 6.77 5.49
CA ALA A 60 -0.63 7.25 6.70
C ALA A 60 0.35 7.38 7.86
N LYS A 61 0.12 8.40 8.70
CA LYS A 61 0.80 8.59 9.98
C LYS A 61 -0.25 8.71 11.07
N THR A 62 -0.14 7.88 12.11
CA THR A 62 -1.02 7.94 13.28
C THR A 62 -0.64 9.09 14.20
N ALA A 63 -1.53 9.46 15.12
CA ALA A 63 -1.21 10.43 16.17
C ALA A 63 -0.04 9.96 17.07
N GLY A 64 0.15 8.65 17.24
CA GLY A 64 1.28 8.06 17.97
C GLY A 64 2.60 8.04 17.18
N GLY A 65 2.60 8.53 15.93
CA GLY A 65 3.80 8.60 15.08
C GLY A 65 4.09 7.36 14.25
N ASP A 66 3.28 6.30 14.32
CA ASP A 66 3.45 5.13 13.46
C ASP A 66 3.11 5.47 12.01
N VAL A 67 3.96 4.99 11.11
CA VAL A 67 3.80 5.21 9.67
C VAL A 67 3.45 3.89 8.98
N ARG A 68 2.51 3.95 8.05
CA ARG A 68 2.11 2.86 7.18
C ARG A 68 2.17 3.33 5.72
N VAL A 69 2.81 2.54 4.89
CA VAL A 69 2.87 2.77 3.44
C VAL A 69 2.52 1.47 2.73
N THR A 70 1.45 1.50 1.96
CA THR A 70 0.99 0.32 1.21
C THR A 70 0.93 0.62 -0.27
N ALA A 71 1.34 -0.34 -1.08
CA ALA A 71 1.23 -0.30 -2.54
C ALA A 71 0.23 -1.35 -3.04
N THR A 72 -0.57 -0.95 -4.02
CA THR A 72 -1.51 -1.81 -4.75
C THR A 72 -1.20 -1.83 -6.23
N GLY A 73 -1.61 -2.86 -6.95
CA GLY A 73 -1.44 -2.99 -8.40
C GLY A 73 -0.01 -3.35 -8.84
N ALA A 74 0.96 -3.37 -7.95
CA ALA A 74 2.37 -3.54 -8.30
C ALA A 74 2.94 -4.93 -7.96
N SER A 75 2.47 -5.57 -6.89
CA SER A 75 3.02 -6.83 -6.41
C SER A 75 2.30 -8.05 -6.99
N GLN A 76 3.04 -9.13 -7.21
CA GLN A 76 2.49 -10.45 -7.58
C GLN A 76 1.61 -11.05 -6.47
N ASN A 77 1.81 -10.62 -5.23
CA ASN A 77 1.09 -11.11 -4.05
C ASN A 77 -0.04 -10.17 -3.59
N GLY A 78 -0.48 -9.24 -4.43
CA GLY A 78 -1.54 -8.29 -4.09
C GLY A 78 -1.04 -7.05 -3.37
N VAL A 79 -1.76 -6.59 -2.35
CA VAL A 79 -1.34 -5.42 -1.56
C VAL A 79 -0.07 -5.72 -0.77
N MET A 80 0.87 -4.78 -0.76
CA MET A 80 2.14 -4.94 -0.05
C MET A 80 2.49 -3.71 0.79
N ARG A 81 3.24 -3.93 1.88
CA ARG A 81 3.87 -2.88 2.66
C ARG A 81 5.19 -2.46 2.02
N VAL A 82 5.60 -1.20 2.24
CA VAL A 82 6.86 -0.65 1.72
C VAL A 82 7.74 -0.16 2.88
N PRO A 83 8.40 -1.09 3.62
CA PRO A 83 9.08 -0.78 4.89
C PRO A 83 10.18 0.29 4.76
N GLY A 84 10.91 0.32 3.62
CA GLY A 84 11.94 1.33 3.40
C GLY A 84 11.38 2.75 3.35
N ILE A 85 10.21 2.94 2.73
CA ILE A 85 9.54 4.25 2.70
C ILE A 85 8.94 4.56 4.07
N GLU A 86 8.38 3.57 4.78
CA GLU A 86 7.88 3.77 6.15
C GLU A 86 8.95 4.27 7.11
N ALA A 87 10.14 3.67 7.07
CA ALA A 87 11.26 4.08 7.89
C ALA A 87 11.71 5.51 7.57
N ALA A 88 11.81 5.87 6.29
CA ALA A 88 12.16 7.21 5.85
C ALA A 88 11.13 8.25 6.32
N LEU A 89 9.84 7.98 6.15
CA LEU A 89 8.76 8.87 6.56
C LEU A 89 8.56 8.94 8.07
N LYS A 90 8.91 7.89 8.80
CA LYS A 90 8.92 7.91 10.28
C LYS A 90 9.98 8.87 10.81
N ALA A 91 11.16 8.90 10.17
CA ALA A 91 12.24 9.81 10.51
C ALA A 91 11.92 11.26 10.10
N ASN A 92 11.41 11.45 8.89
CA ASN A 92 11.03 12.78 8.38
C ASN A 92 9.84 12.66 7.43
N TRP A 93 8.68 13.21 7.81
CA TRP A 93 7.48 13.22 6.97
C TRP A 93 7.59 14.28 5.89
N SER A 94 8.30 13.97 4.81
CA SER A 94 8.43 14.81 3.63
C SER A 94 8.64 13.98 2.36
N ALA A 95 8.23 14.50 1.21
CA ALA A 95 8.47 13.84 -0.07
C ALA A 95 9.97 13.62 -0.33
N GLY A 96 10.81 14.59 0.04
CA GLY A 96 12.26 14.51 -0.12
C GLY A 96 12.93 13.40 0.71
N ALA A 97 12.33 12.99 1.83
CA ALA A 97 12.85 11.88 2.63
C ALA A 97 12.87 10.55 1.85
N ILE A 98 12.06 10.45 0.79
CA ILE A 98 11.92 9.23 -0.02
C ILE A 98 12.96 9.20 -1.17
N ASP A 99 13.66 10.30 -1.48
CA ASP A 99 14.55 10.41 -2.65
C ASP A 99 15.61 9.33 -2.71
N GLY A 100 16.24 9.01 -1.59
CA GLY A 100 17.29 7.99 -1.47
C GLY A 100 16.77 6.56 -1.30
N VAL A 101 15.46 6.36 -1.14
CA VAL A 101 14.89 5.03 -0.87
C VAL A 101 14.89 4.19 -2.15
N LYS A 102 15.45 2.99 -2.06
CA LYS A 102 15.35 1.96 -3.10
C LYS A 102 14.19 1.03 -2.80
N VAL A 103 13.26 0.90 -3.73
CA VAL A 103 12.19 -0.10 -3.68
C VAL A 103 12.67 -1.31 -4.47
N PRO A 104 12.75 -2.52 -3.86
CA PRO A 104 13.13 -3.73 -4.58
C PRO A 104 12.15 -4.03 -5.72
N ALA A 105 12.67 -4.48 -6.85
CA ALA A 105 11.85 -4.91 -7.97
C ALA A 105 11.40 -6.39 -7.86
N ASP A 106 12.03 -7.15 -6.97
CA ASP A 106 11.71 -8.56 -6.75
C ASP A 106 10.29 -8.70 -6.21
N GLY A 107 9.55 -9.67 -6.75
CA GLY A 107 8.14 -9.91 -6.40
C GLY A 107 7.15 -8.88 -6.97
N LEU A 108 7.61 -7.91 -7.77
CA LEU A 108 6.73 -7.03 -8.50
C LEU A 108 6.32 -7.64 -9.85
N LEU A 109 5.14 -7.25 -10.32
CA LEU A 109 4.60 -7.64 -11.63
C LEU A 109 5.52 -7.15 -12.75
N ASN A 110 5.69 -8.02 -13.75
CA ASN A 110 6.42 -7.73 -14.99
C ASN A 110 5.55 -8.21 -16.15
N ASP A 111 4.91 -7.29 -16.84
CA ASP A 111 3.94 -7.57 -17.90
C ASP A 111 4.00 -6.52 -19.01
N ILE A 112 3.09 -6.63 -20.00
CA ILE A 112 2.99 -5.69 -21.13
C ILE A 112 2.68 -4.24 -20.71
N HIS A 113 2.22 -4.02 -19.47
CA HIS A 113 1.84 -2.70 -18.97
C HIS A 113 2.97 -2.02 -18.20
N GLY A 114 4.01 -2.76 -17.80
CA GLY A 114 5.17 -2.20 -17.12
C GLY A 114 6.08 -3.25 -16.50
N SER A 115 7.37 -3.01 -16.61
CA SER A 115 8.38 -3.84 -15.97
C SER A 115 8.34 -3.72 -14.44
N SER A 116 8.90 -4.71 -13.74
CA SER A 116 9.05 -4.67 -12.28
C SER A 116 9.88 -3.47 -11.81
N GLY A 117 10.94 -3.12 -12.53
CA GLY A 117 11.72 -1.92 -12.25
C GLY A 117 10.93 -0.63 -12.43
N TYR A 118 10.07 -0.54 -13.45
CA TYR A 118 9.18 0.60 -13.64
C TYR A 118 8.16 0.72 -12.51
N ARG A 119 7.55 -0.41 -12.09
CA ARG A 119 6.61 -0.43 -10.96
C ARG A 119 7.28 -0.05 -9.64
N ALA A 120 8.53 -0.48 -9.40
CA ALA A 120 9.31 -0.06 -8.23
C ALA A 120 9.53 1.47 -8.22
N ASN A 121 9.84 2.07 -9.37
CA ASN A 121 9.93 3.53 -9.50
C ASN A 121 8.58 4.20 -9.29
N LEU A 122 7.49 3.65 -9.84
CA LEU A 122 6.15 4.21 -9.63
C LEU A 122 5.73 4.18 -8.15
N ILE A 123 6.06 3.11 -7.39
CA ILE A 123 5.80 3.07 -5.95
C ILE A 123 6.45 4.27 -5.27
N LYS A 124 7.73 4.54 -5.56
CA LYS A 124 8.46 5.67 -5.00
C LYS A 124 7.80 7.01 -5.37
N VAL A 125 7.55 7.24 -6.65
CA VAL A 125 6.97 8.51 -7.13
C VAL A 125 5.55 8.72 -6.59
N MET A 126 4.71 7.67 -6.53
CA MET A 126 3.36 7.80 -5.98
C MET A 126 3.39 8.04 -4.46
N ALA A 127 4.33 7.43 -3.72
CA ALA A 127 4.52 7.74 -2.31
C ALA A 127 4.89 9.22 -2.09
N GLN A 128 5.83 9.75 -2.88
CA GLN A 128 6.20 11.17 -2.82
C GLN A 128 5.00 12.09 -3.09
N ARG A 129 4.20 11.79 -4.12
CA ARG A 129 2.98 12.55 -4.44
C ARG A 129 1.93 12.46 -3.34
N ALA A 130 1.74 11.28 -2.76
CA ALA A 130 0.79 11.08 -1.66
C ALA A 130 1.19 11.88 -0.41
N VAL A 131 2.49 11.93 -0.09
CA VAL A 131 3.02 12.72 1.04
C VAL A 131 2.91 14.22 0.78
N ALA A 132 3.17 14.67 -0.45
CA ALA A 132 3.11 16.08 -0.80
C ALA A 132 1.68 16.65 -0.81
N ALA A 133 0.67 15.79 -0.84
CA ALA A 133 -0.75 16.19 -0.85
C ALA A 133 -1.34 16.41 0.56
N VAL A 134 -0.56 16.18 1.67
CA VAL A 134 -1.09 16.18 3.06
C VAL A 134 -0.14 16.81 4.08
#